data_3aa762bfbe6460f96acacbe098621894
#
_entry.id   3aa762bfbe6460f96acacbe098621894
#
_cell.length_a   1.000
_cell.length_b   1.000
_cell.length_c   1.000
_cell.angle_alpha   90.00
_cell.angle_beta   90.00
_cell.angle_gamma   90.00
#
_symmetry.space_group_name_H-M   'P 1'
#
loop_
_entity.id
_entity.type
_entity.pdbx_description
1 polymer ?
#
loop_
_entity_poly.entity_id
_entity_poly.type
_entity_poly.pdbx_seq_one_letter_code
_entity_poly.pdbx_strand_id
1 'polypeptide(L)'
;MANLVVHFEIGCKDSTATQSFYANLFDWKIAEAGPAAMIDAGKGPTGHITELGHEPHHYTIFYVEVDDVQGYIDKAIKLGGKMLVPPVPIPTGTFAWIQDPAGNTVGLWKPAAK
;
A
#
# COMPACT_ATOMS: atom_id res chain seq x y z
N MET A 1 -6.61 19.22 -8.23
CA MET A 1 -5.37 18.57 -8.65
C MET A 1 -5.48 17.05 -8.47
N ALA A 2 -4.80 16.31 -9.33
CA ALA A 2 -4.84 14.86 -9.25
C ALA A 2 -4.03 14.38 -8.04
N ASN A 3 -4.51 13.32 -7.41
CA ASN A 3 -3.82 12.67 -6.31
C ASN A 3 -2.69 11.77 -6.83
N LEU A 4 -1.57 11.74 -6.13
CA LEU A 4 -0.39 11.00 -6.56
C LEU A 4 -0.40 9.57 -6.02
N VAL A 5 0.09 8.64 -6.83
CA VAL A 5 0.45 7.31 -6.35
C VAL A 5 1.82 7.43 -5.70
N VAL A 6 1.91 7.12 -4.40
CA VAL A 6 3.13 7.39 -3.62
C VAL A 6 3.77 6.14 -3.02
N HIS A 7 3.08 5.01 -3.01
CA HIS A 7 3.58 3.80 -2.36
C HIS A 7 2.94 2.57 -2.98
N PHE A 8 3.63 1.44 -2.91
CA PHE A 8 3.04 0.17 -3.34
C PHE A 8 3.34 -0.90 -2.29
N GLU A 9 2.52 -1.94 -2.29
CA GLU A 9 2.64 -3.04 -1.34
C GLU A 9 2.58 -4.36 -2.10
N ILE A 10 3.48 -5.28 -1.73
CA ILE A 10 3.52 -6.63 -2.28
C ILE A 10 3.24 -7.59 -1.12
N GLY A 11 2.14 -8.33 -1.21
CA GLY A 11 1.78 -9.33 -0.22
C GLY A 11 2.29 -10.70 -0.61
N CYS A 12 2.78 -11.48 0.36
CA CYS A 12 3.37 -12.78 0.10
C CYS A 12 3.31 -13.67 1.34
N LYS A 13 3.56 -14.95 1.15
CA LYS A 13 3.70 -15.91 2.26
C LYS A 13 5.13 -16.04 2.74
N ASP A 14 6.10 -15.94 1.83
CA ASP A 14 7.53 -16.09 2.12
C ASP A 14 8.25 -14.81 1.75
N SER A 15 8.42 -13.93 2.75
CA SER A 15 9.02 -12.62 2.52
C SER A 15 10.49 -12.75 2.06
N THR A 16 11.25 -13.68 2.64
CA THR A 16 12.66 -13.83 2.27
C THR A 16 12.81 -14.19 0.80
N ALA A 17 12.04 -15.15 0.31
CA ALA A 17 12.09 -15.55 -1.11
C ALA A 17 11.62 -14.41 -2.02
N THR A 18 10.56 -13.70 -1.61
CA THR A 18 10.02 -12.59 -2.40
C THR A 18 11.00 -11.44 -2.46
N GLN A 19 11.64 -11.09 -1.34
CA GLN A 19 12.67 -10.05 -1.30
C GLN A 19 13.82 -10.38 -2.26
N SER A 20 14.33 -11.61 -2.19
CA SER A 20 15.43 -12.04 -3.07
C SER A 20 15.06 -11.94 -4.55
N PHE A 21 13.86 -12.35 -4.88
CA PHE A 21 13.38 -12.27 -6.27
C PHE A 21 13.46 -10.82 -6.79
N TYR A 22 12.86 -9.89 -6.08
CA TYR A 22 12.80 -8.50 -6.54
C TYR A 22 14.14 -7.78 -6.48
N ALA A 23 14.93 -8.05 -5.43
CA ALA A 23 16.26 -7.45 -5.32
C ALA A 23 17.16 -7.89 -6.47
N ASN A 24 17.12 -9.17 -6.82
CA ASN A 24 17.97 -9.70 -7.90
C ASN A 24 17.45 -9.31 -9.29
N LEU A 25 16.13 -9.23 -9.47
CA LEU A 25 15.55 -8.92 -10.77
C LEU A 25 15.69 -7.44 -11.11
N PHE A 26 15.40 -6.56 -10.17
CA PHE A 26 15.33 -5.12 -10.42
C PHE A 26 16.43 -4.31 -9.75
N ASP A 27 17.34 -4.97 -9.05
CA ASP A 27 18.42 -4.29 -8.33
C ASP A 27 17.88 -3.32 -7.25
N TRP A 28 16.74 -3.64 -6.69
CA TRP A 28 16.16 -2.85 -5.61
C TRP A 28 16.90 -3.14 -4.31
N LYS A 29 17.10 -2.10 -3.50
CA LYS A 29 17.64 -2.25 -2.16
C LYS A 29 16.48 -2.49 -1.21
N ILE A 30 16.54 -3.61 -0.48
CA ILE A 30 15.44 -4.01 0.40
C ILE A 30 16.03 -4.22 1.80
N ALA A 31 15.40 -3.57 2.79
CA ALA A 31 15.81 -3.65 4.18
C ALA A 31 14.64 -4.07 5.05
N GLU A 32 14.84 -5.05 5.91
CA GLU A 32 13.80 -5.44 6.85
C GLU A 32 13.53 -4.34 7.86
N ALA A 33 12.24 -4.10 8.14
CA ALA A 33 11.80 -3.06 9.06
C ALA A 33 10.58 -3.59 9.82
N GLY A 34 10.83 -4.48 10.79
CA GLY A 34 9.77 -5.13 11.55
C GLY A 34 8.98 -6.10 10.68
N PRO A 35 7.65 -6.00 10.67
CA PRO A 35 6.81 -6.95 9.91
C PRO A 35 6.83 -6.73 8.40
N ALA A 36 7.49 -5.70 7.92
CA ALA A 36 7.56 -5.37 6.50
C ALA A 36 9.01 -5.21 6.09
N ALA A 37 9.30 -5.48 4.81
CA ALA A 37 10.60 -5.20 4.23
C ALA A 37 10.45 -3.98 3.33
N MET A 38 11.16 -2.90 3.63
CA MET A 38 11.05 -1.65 2.90
C MET A 38 11.90 -1.68 1.63
N ILE A 39 11.32 -1.20 0.53
CA ILE A 39 11.95 -1.19 -0.78
C ILE A 39 12.41 0.21 -1.11
N ASP A 40 13.69 0.35 -1.47
CA ASP A 40 14.25 1.57 -2.04
C ASP A 40 14.56 1.30 -3.51
N ALA A 41 13.69 1.79 -4.38
CA ALA A 41 13.85 1.65 -5.82
C ALA A 41 14.50 2.88 -6.44
N GLY A 42 14.97 3.81 -5.61
CA GLY A 42 15.55 5.06 -6.06
C GLY A 42 14.51 6.15 -6.19
N LYS A 43 14.25 6.62 -7.40
CA LYS A 43 13.23 7.63 -7.66
C LYS A 43 11.87 6.98 -7.81
N GLY A 44 10.82 7.75 -7.54
CA GLY A 44 9.44 7.29 -7.68
C GLY A 44 8.84 6.81 -6.38
N PRO A 45 7.77 6.00 -6.42
CA PRO A 45 7.11 5.54 -5.22
C PRO A 45 7.99 4.66 -4.35
N THR A 46 7.81 4.77 -3.03
CA THR A 46 8.37 3.79 -2.10
C THR A 46 7.53 2.51 -2.13
N GLY A 47 8.01 1.45 -1.49
CA GLY A 47 7.26 0.21 -1.46
C GLY A 47 7.64 -0.64 -0.26
N HIS A 48 6.84 -1.69 -0.02
CA HIS A 48 7.18 -2.67 1.00
C HIS A 48 6.62 -4.04 0.64
N ILE A 49 7.27 -5.06 1.21
CA ILE A 49 6.87 -6.47 1.08
C ILE A 49 6.42 -6.93 2.46
N THR A 50 5.28 -7.62 2.56
CA THR A 50 4.77 -8.04 3.85
C THR A 50 4.11 -9.42 3.79
N GLU A 51 4.25 -10.16 4.90
CA GLU A 51 3.51 -11.40 5.11
C GLU A 51 2.25 -11.19 5.94
N LEU A 52 2.04 -9.96 6.45
CA LEU A 52 0.93 -9.64 7.34
C LEU A 52 -0.29 -9.07 6.62
N GLY A 53 -0.28 -9.08 5.30
CA GLY A 53 -1.38 -8.54 4.53
C GLY A 53 -2.63 -9.42 4.58
N HIS A 54 -3.62 -9.04 3.79
CA HIS A 54 -4.88 -9.77 3.72
C HIS A 54 -4.76 -11.02 2.84
N GLU A 55 -5.62 -11.98 3.11
CA GLU A 55 -5.74 -13.16 2.26
C GLU A 55 -6.40 -12.78 0.92
N PRO A 56 -5.99 -13.40 -0.19
CA PRO A 56 -4.86 -14.33 -0.31
C PRO A 56 -3.51 -13.61 -0.25
N HIS A 57 -2.47 -14.29 0.24
CA HIS A 57 -1.13 -13.70 0.38
C HIS A 57 -0.37 -13.67 -0.96
N HIS A 58 -0.99 -13.12 -1.97
CA HIS A 58 -0.35 -12.89 -3.27
C HIS A 58 -1.11 -11.76 -3.95
N TYR A 59 -0.69 -10.53 -3.69
CA TYR A 59 -1.33 -9.34 -4.24
C TYR A 59 -0.32 -8.23 -4.40
N THR A 60 -0.65 -7.28 -5.26
CA THR A 60 0.05 -6.01 -5.33
C THR A 60 -0.99 -4.91 -5.30
N ILE A 61 -0.77 -3.89 -4.51
CA ILE A 61 -1.63 -2.72 -4.48
C ILE A 61 -0.78 -1.46 -4.50
N PHE A 62 -1.35 -0.37 -4.99
CA PHE A 62 -0.71 0.93 -4.89
C PHE A 62 -1.52 1.81 -3.94
N TYR A 63 -0.82 2.78 -3.35
CA TYR A 63 -1.43 3.72 -2.43
C TYR A 63 -1.47 5.11 -3.05
N VAL A 64 -2.61 5.76 -2.93
CA VAL A 64 -2.85 7.12 -3.42
C VAL A 64 -2.85 8.06 -2.23
N GLU A 65 -2.07 9.12 -2.31
CA GLU A 65 -2.02 10.11 -1.22
C GLU A 65 -3.27 10.98 -1.22
N VAL A 66 -3.88 11.11 -0.05
CA VAL A 66 -5.09 11.92 0.14
C VAL A 66 -4.93 12.75 1.42
N ASP A 67 -5.70 13.83 1.51
CA ASP A 67 -5.68 14.72 2.67
C ASP A 67 -6.75 14.36 3.71
N ASP A 68 -7.71 13.51 3.35
CA ASP A 68 -8.81 13.12 4.21
C ASP A 68 -9.23 11.69 3.88
N VAL A 69 -8.68 10.73 4.62
CA VAL A 69 -8.91 9.31 4.35
C VAL A 69 -10.39 8.95 4.41
N GLN A 70 -11.08 9.35 5.48
CA GLN A 70 -12.50 9.02 5.63
C GLN A 70 -13.35 9.69 4.55
N GLY A 71 -13.03 10.94 4.22
CA GLY A 71 -13.76 11.64 3.15
C GLY A 71 -13.64 10.95 1.80
N TYR A 72 -12.45 10.41 1.49
CA TYR A 72 -12.25 9.67 0.25
C TYR A 72 -12.93 8.31 0.27
N ILE A 73 -13.00 7.64 1.43
CA ILE A 73 -13.79 6.41 1.57
C ILE A 73 -15.26 6.70 1.26
N ASP A 74 -15.81 7.75 1.85
CA ASP A 74 -17.21 8.12 1.66
C ASP A 74 -17.50 8.44 0.18
N LYS A 75 -16.58 9.15 -0.45
CA LYS A 75 -16.69 9.49 -1.87
C LYS A 75 -16.59 8.25 -2.75
N ALA A 76 -15.69 7.31 -2.40
CA ALA A 76 -15.55 6.05 -3.15
C ALA A 76 -16.85 5.26 -3.11
N ILE A 77 -17.49 5.18 -1.94
CA ILE A 77 -18.76 4.47 -1.79
C ILE A 77 -19.84 5.11 -2.66
N LYS A 78 -19.91 6.43 -2.69
CA LYS A 78 -20.88 7.14 -3.55
C LYS A 78 -20.64 6.87 -5.03
N LEU A 79 -19.39 6.62 -5.40
CA LEU A 79 -19.02 6.37 -6.80
C LEU A 79 -19.08 4.88 -7.18
N GLY A 80 -19.62 4.03 -6.31
CA GLY A 80 -19.82 2.61 -6.60
C GLY A 80 -18.78 1.67 -6.05
N GLY A 81 -17.83 2.19 -5.27
CA GLY A 81 -16.82 1.37 -4.62
C GLY A 81 -17.24 0.89 -3.24
N LYS A 82 -16.30 0.31 -2.53
CA LYS A 82 -16.52 -0.22 -1.16
C LYS A 82 -15.33 0.08 -0.28
N MET A 83 -15.55 0.10 1.03
CA MET A 83 -14.47 0.12 2.01
C MET A 83 -14.08 -1.31 2.35
N LEU A 84 -12.80 -1.63 2.24
CA LEU A 84 -12.28 -2.95 2.63
C LEU A 84 -11.60 -2.91 3.99
N VAL A 85 -10.81 -1.88 4.24
CA VAL A 85 -10.11 -1.68 5.53
C VAL A 85 -10.39 -0.25 5.97
N PRO A 86 -10.98 -0.05 7.16
CA PRO A 86 -11.21 1.31 7.67
C PRO A 86 -9.89 2.01 7.97
N PRO A 87 -9.91 3.33 8.22
CA PRO A 87 -8.68 4.06 8.53
C PRO A 87 -7.90 3.44 9.68
N VAL A 88 -6.62 3.19 9.46
CA VAL A 88 -5.71 2.60 10.44
C VAL A 88 -4.56 3.59 10.67
N PRO A 89 -4.46 4.19 11.86
CA PRO A 89 -3.32 5.05 12.16
C PRO A 89 -2.08 4.21 12.46
N ILE A 90 -0.96 4.64 11.90
CA ILE A 90 0.36 4.08 12.20
C ILE A 90 1.30 5.26 12.42
N PRO A 91 2.52 5.04 12.96
CA PRO A 91 3.41 6.18 13.27
C PRO A 91 3.69 7.12 12.10
N THR A 92 3.73 6.63 10.87
CA THR A 92 4.06 7.43 9.70
C THR A 92 2.85 8.06 9.02
N GLY A 93 1.64 7.70 9.40
CA GLY A 93 0.43 8.25 8.80
C GLY A 93 -0.80 7.40 9.05
N THR A 94 -1.78 7.51 8.16
CA THR A 94 -3.03 6.73 8.23
C THR A 94 -3.29 6.12 6.88
N PHE A 95 -3.65 4.83 6.86
CA PHE A 95 -4.01 4.15 5.62
C PHE A 95 -5.40 3.53 5.70
N ALA A 96 -5.95 3.23 4.54
CA ALA A 96 -7.19 2.48 4.40
C ALA A 96 -7.14 1.75 3.06
N TRP A 97 -7.99 0.76 2.90
CA TRP A 97 -8.14 0.06 1.63
C TRP A 97 -9.57 0.22 1.14
N ILE A 98 -9.71 0.54 -0.14
CA ILE A 98 -10.99 0.59 -0.82
C ILE A 98 -10.98 -0.38 -1.99
N GLN A 99 -12.16 -0.66 -2.51
CA GLN A 99 -12.33 -1.49 -3.70
C GLN A 99 -13.05 -0.66 -4.75
N ASP A 100 -12.54 -0.69 -5.98
CA ASP A 100 -13.21 0.01 -7.08
C ASP A 100 -14.41 -0.81 -7.57
N PRO A 101 -15.25 -0.28 -8.49
CA PRO A 101 -16.43 -1.02 -8.98
C PRO A 101 -16.12 -2.34 -9.65
N ALA A 102 -14.92 -2.53 -10.16
CA ALA A 102 -14.51 -3.78 -10.80
C ALA A 102 -13.94 -4.81 -9.81
N GLY A 103 -13.75 -4.42 -8.54
CA GLY A 103 -13.22 -5.31 -7.52
C GLY A 103 -11.73 -5.16 -7.25
N ASN A 104 -11.07 -4.15 -7.83
CA ASN A 104 -9.65 -3.94 -7.58
C ASN A 104 -9.43 -3.23 -6.25
N THR A 105 -8.44 -3.69 -5.49
CA THR A 105 -8.09 -3.09 -4.20
C THR A 105 -7.08 -1.96 -4.40
N VAL A 106 -7.35 -0.82 -3.78
CA VAL A 106 -6.49 0.36 -3.83
C VAL A 106 -6.30 0.89 -2.41
N GLY A 107 -5.09 1.28 -2.07
CA GLY A 107 -4.79 1.89 -0.78
C GLY A 107 -4.95 3.40 -0.82
N LEU A 108 -5.41 3.95 0.31
CA LEU A 108 -5.42 5.39 0.56
C LEU A 108 -4.37 5.67 1.63
N TRP A 109 -3.66 6.77 1.48
CA TRP A 109 -2.58 7.12 2.39
C TRP A 109 -2.59 8.60 2.71
N LYS A 110 -2.52 8.91 4.00
CA LYS A 110 -2.32 10.28 4.48
C LYS A 110 -1.09 10.29 5.37
N PRO A 111 -0.01 11.00 4.97
CA PRO A 111 1.18 11.10 5.82
C PRO A 111 0.86 11.76 7.14
N ALA A 112 1.59 11.37 8.20
CA ALA A 112 1.46 12.00 9.50
C ALA A 112 1.89 13.47 9.42
N ALA A 113 1.27 14.30 10.22
CA ALA A 113 1.68 15.69 10.37
C ALA A 113 3.08 15.74 10.97
N LYS A 114 3.88 16.69 10.51
CA LYS A 114 5.24 16.89 11.02
C LYS A 114 5.23 17.69 12.31
#